data_be9816eea89019838be343a1ebba0fc9
#
_entry.id   be9816eea89019838be343a1ebba0fc9
#
_cell.length_a   1.000
_cell.length_b   1.000
_cell.length_c   1.000
_cell.angle_alpha   90.00
_cell.angle_beta   90.00
_cell.angle_gamma   90.00
#
_symmetry.space_group_name_H-M   'P 1'
#
loop_
_entity.id
_entity.type
_entity.pdbx_description
1 polymer ?
#
loop_
_entity_poly.entity_id
_entity_poly.type
_entity_poly.pdbx_seq_one_letter_code
_entity_poly.pdbx_strand_id
1 'polypeptide(L)'
;ENKKGYFETAHKGSIFLDEIGELPLDVQSKLLRVIETGEFMRVGESKTQKVDVRIIAATNRELLKTVNENQFRQDLYFRLKTINVTVPPLRDRLNDLHLFIERFGLEFTNKNNINFRGFTSDAINALKKYNWPGNVRELKNCVESLLVMNKGERIIEDHVIKQLKLPDYSSN
;
A
#
# COMPACT_ATOMS: atom_id res chain seq x y z
N GLU A 1 3.14 32.70 -8.36
CA GLU A 1 1.89 32.19 -7.74
C GLU A 1 2.24 31.42 -6.48
N ASN A 2 1.69 31.88 -5.35
CA ASN A 2 1.88 31.20 -4.06
C ASN A 2 1.08 29.88 -4.08
N LYS A 3 1.74 28.73 -4.30
CA LYS A 3 1.10 27.43 -4.31
C LYS A 3 0.73 27.03 -2.87
N LYS A 4 -0.55 26.73 -2.63
CA LYS A 4 -1.02 26.24 -1.33
C LYS A 4 -0.31 24.93 -0.95
N GLY A 5 0.12 24.82 0.31
CA GLY A 5 0.70 23.59 0.86
C GLY A 5 -0.35 22.49 1.07
N TYR A 6 0.11 21.26 1.26
CA TYR A 6 -0.77 20.10 1.44
C TYR A 6 -1.73 20.25 2.63
N PHE A 7 -1.27 20.76 3.77
CA PHE A 7 -2.11 21.00 4.94
C PHE A 7 -3.18 22.06 4.71
N GLU A 8 -2.88 23.10 3.94
CA GLU A 8 -3.86 24.13 3.58
C GLU A 8 -4.94 23.58 2.63
N THR A 9 -4.52 22.73 1.70
CA THR A 9 -5.44 22.10 0.76
C THR A 9 -6.35 21.09 1.47
N ALA A 10 -5.84 20.41 2.52
CA ALA A 10 -6.59 19.45 3.31
C ALA A 10 -7.42 20.09 4.44
N HIS A 11 -7.44 21.42 4.58
CA HIS A 11 -8.18 22.12 5.65
C HIS A 11 -9.65 21.71 5.67
N LYS A 12 -10.18 21.37 6.87
CA LYS A 12 -11.51 20.78 7.10
C LYS A 12 -11.75 19.44 6.43
N GLY A 13 -10.70 18.74 6.04
CA GLY A 13 -10.74 17.41 5.45
C GLY A 13 -9.76 16.45 6.09
N SER A 14 -9.25 15.53 5.30
CA SER A 14 -8.28 14.52 5.74
C SER A 14 -7.02 14.57 4.88
N ILE A 15 -5.88 14.32 5.51
CA ILE A 15 -4.60 14.10 4.83
C ILE A 15 -4.10 12.69 5.12
N PHE A 16 -3.66 11.99 4.08
CA PHE A 16 -3.01 10.71 4.20
C PHE A 16 -1.50 10.89 4.05
N LEU A 17 -0.74 10.46 5.05
CA LEU A 17 0.71 10.52 5.10
C LEU A 17 1.25 9.10 5.01
N ASP A 18 1.79 8.74 3.86
CA ASP A 18 2.42 7.44 3.65
C ASP A 18 3.88 7.46 4.07
N GLU A 19 4.39 6.29 4.48
CA GLU A 19 5.79 6.07 4.85
C GLU A 19 6.32 7.06 5.90
N ILE A 20 5.51 7.39 6.92
CA ILE A 20 5.92 8.36 7.95
C ILE A 20 7.18 7.96 8.72
N GLY A 21 7.52 6.67 8.75
CA GLY A 21 8.76 6.17 9.35
C GLY A 21 10.03 6.60 8.61
N GLU A 22 9.90 7.16 7.39
CA GLU A 22 11.02 7.67 6.59
C GLU A 22 11.22 9.18 6.73
N LEU A 23 10.36 9.88 7.49
CA LEU A 23 10.46 11.32 7.63
C LEU A 23 11.72 11.72 8.40
N PRO A 24 12.48 12.74 7.94
CA PRO A 24 13.56 13.32 8.71
C PRO A 24 13.07 13.91 10.05
N LEU A 25 13.92 13.92 11.08
CA LEU A 25 13.56 14.36 12.44
C LEU A 25 13.05 15.81 12.49
N ASP A 26 13.56 16.70 11.65
CA ASP A 26 13.09 18.08 11.56
C ASP A 26 11.66 18.18 10.99
N VAL A 27 11.31 17.31 10.05
CA VAL A 27 9.94 17.22 9.49
C VAL A 27 9.00 16.59 10.52
N GLN A 28 9.45 15.58 11.27
CA GLN A 28 8.68 14.99 12.35
C GLN A 28 8.29 16.03 13.42
N SER A 29 9.20 16.95 13.77
CA SER A 29 8.91 18.05 14.72
C SER A 29 7.83 19.00 14.20
N LYS A 30 7.84 19.31 12.90
CA LYS A 30 6.83 20.15 12.26
C LYS A 30 5.47 19.44 12.19
N LEU A 31 5.48 18.14 11.88
CA LEU A 31 4.27 17.32 11.87
C LEU A 31 3.63 17.24 13.27
N LEU A 32 4.43 17.03 14.32
CA LEU A 32 3.95 17.01 15.70
C LEU A 32 3.21 18.31 16.04
N ARG A 33 3.78 19.46 15.68
CA ARG A 33 3.15 20.77 15.92
C ARG A 33 1.78 20.86 15.22
N VAL A 34 1.67 20.39 13.97
CA VAL A 34 0.38 20.35 13.26
C VAL A 34 -0.64 19.47 13.95
N ILE A 35 -0.20 18.29 14.45
CA ILE A 35 -1.09 17.35 15.14
C ILE A 35 -1.59 17.91 16.48
N GLU A 36 -0.74 18.63 17.21
CA GLU A 36 -1.05 19.13 18.56
C GLU A 36 -1.84 20.42 18.56
N THR A 37 -1.43 21.36 17.72
CA THR A 37 -1.95 22.75 17.76
C THR A 37 -2.73 23.13 16.50
N GLY A 38 -2.66 22.32 15.43
CA GLY A 38 -3.17 22.68 14.12
C GLY A 38 -2.36 23.79 13.44
N GLU A 39 -1.16 24.09 13.93
CA GLU A 39 -0.36 25.21 13.44
C GLU A 39 0.80 24.76 12.58
N PHE A 40 1.03 25.47 11.49
CA PHE A 40 2.20 25.30 10.64
C PHE A 40 2.68 26.63 10.06
N MET A 41 3.90 26.64 9.54
CA MET A 41 4.47 27.76 8.79
C MET A 41 4.84 27.30 7.40
N ARG A 42 4.57 28.11 6.38
CA ARG A 42 5.08 27.85 5.05
C ARG A 42 6.59 28.01 4.99
N VAL A 43 7.22 27.27 4.10
CA VAL A 43 8.65 27.42 3.85
C VAL A 43 8.92 28.87 3.36
N GLY A 44 9.84 29.57 4.05
CA GLY A 44 10.19 30.96 3.73
C GLY A 44 9.24 32.02 4.31
N GLU A 45 8.18 31.64 5.02
CA GLU A 45 7.30 32.58 5.73
C GLU A 45 7.49 32.48 7.25
N SER A 46 7.38 33.61 7.94
CA SER A 46 7.39 33.65 9.42
C SER A 46 5.98 33.63 10.02
N LYS A 47 4.94 33.70 9.18
CA LYS A 47 3.55 33.75 9.63
C LYS A 47 3.02 32.35 9.91
N THR A 48 2.57 32.12 11.15
CA THR A 48 1.88 30.90 11.54
C THR A 48 0.46 30.87 10.96
N GLN A 49 0.07 29.73 10.41
CA GLN A 49 -1.27 29.46 9.89
C GLN A 49 -1.92 28.34 10.69
N LYS A 50 -3.25 28.36 10.80
CA LYS A 50 -4.04 27.30 11.47
C LYS A 50 -4.80 26.48 10.47
N VAL A 51 -4.78 25.16 10.69
CA VAL A 51 -5.57 24.18 9.94
C VAL A 51 -6.29 23.23 10.90
N ASP A 52 -7.44 22.77 10.45
CA ASP A 52 -8.20 21.69 11.07
C ASP A 52 -8.19 20.54 10.07
N VAL A 53 -7.38 19.50 10.34
CA VAL A 53 -7.14 18.39 9.40
C VAL A 53 -7.10 17.08 10.15
N ARG A 54 -7.88 16.10 9.68
CA ARG A 54 -7.75 14.72 10.14
C ARG A 54 -6.50 14.10 9.50
N ILE A 55 -5.60 13.59 10.33
CA ILE A 55 -4.37 12.94 9.86
C ILE A 55 -4.55 11.43 9.90
N ILE A 56 -4.24 10.78 8.78
CA ILE A 56 -4.15 9.33 8.64
C ILE A 56 -2.72 9.03 8.22
N ALA A 57 -2.01 8.29 9.05
CA ALA A 57 -0.59 7.97 8.83
C ALA A 57 -0.42 6.48 8.55
N ALA A 58 0.47 6.14 7.62
CA ALA A 58 0.84 4.77 7.31
C ALA A 58 2.36 4.59 7.32
N THR A 59 2.80 3.40 7.67
CA THR A 59 4.22 3.01 7.63
C THR A 59 4.35 1.50 7.48
N ASN A 60 5.42 1.07 6.84
CA ASN A 60 5.86 -0.32 6.79
C ASN A 60 6.93 -0.64 7.85
N ARG A 61 7.40 0.38 8.60
CA ARG A 61 8.40 0.22 9.67
C ARG A 61 7.74 -0.04 11.01
N GLU A 62 8.43 -0.79 11.85
CA GLU A 62 8.11 -0.91 13.26
C GLU A 62 8.57 0.37 14.00
N LEU A 63 7.65 1.35 14.13
CA LEU A 63 7.99 2.67 14.67
C LEU A 63 8.62 2.62 16.07
N LEU A 64 8.25 1.67 16.91
CA LEU A 64 8.84 1.55 18.24
C LEU A 64 10.35 1.24 18.15
N LYS A 65 10.75 0.41 17.20
CA LYS A 65 12.16 0.11 16.94
C LYS A 65 12.90 1.36 16.46
N THR A 66 12.33 2.12 15.53
CA THR A 66 12.92 3.37 15.03
C THR A 66 13.01 4.45 16.11
N VAL A 67 12.09 4.46 17.10
CA VAL A 67 12.20 5.33 18.30
C VAL A 67 13.43 4.93 19.13
N ASN A 68 13.62 3.64 19.41
CA ASN A 68 14.78 3.15 20.17
C ASN A 68 16.12 3.42 19.47
N GLU A 69 16.11 3.49 18.16
CA GLU A 69 17.27 3.85 17.32
C GLU A 69 17.46 5.37 17.15
N ASN A 70 16.67 6.20 17.83
CA ASN A 70 16.66 7.67 17.69
C ASN A 70 16.40 8.19 16.26
N GLN A 71 15.76 7.39 15.42
CA GLN A 71 15.37 7.76 14.06
C GLN A 71 13.93 8.31 13.99
N PHE A 72 13.12 8.06 15.02
CA PHE A 72 11.76 8.56 15.14
C PHE A 72 11.52 9.14 16.53
N ARG A 73 10.81 10.26 16.60
CA ARG A 73 10.54 10.95 17.87
C ARG A 73 9.50 10.19 18.69
N GLN A 74 9.78 10.00 19.95
CA GLN A 74 8.91 9.31 20.89
C GLN A 74 7.57 10.06 21.11
N ASP A 75 7.61 11.38 21.17
CA ASP A 75 6.41 12.22 21.33
C ASP A 75 5.45 12.07 20.12
N LEU A 76 5.98 12.13 18.91
CA LEU A 76 5.20 11.92 17.69
C LEU A 76 4.61 10.50 17.61
N TYR A 77 5.39 9.48 17.99
CA TYR A 77 4.93 8.09 18.04
C TYR A 77 3.69 7.95 18.93
N PHE A 78 3.72 8.45 20.17
CA PHE A 78 2.57 8.35 21.07
C PHE A 78 1.36 9.13 20.56
N ARG A 79 1.57 10.25 19.88
CA ARG A 79 0.48 11.06 19.33
C ARG A 79 -0.21 10.36 18.17
N LEU A 80 0.54 9.66 17.32
CA LEU A 80 0.01 8.91 16.18
C LEU A 80 -0.64 7.58 16.58
N LYS A 81 -0.19 6.95 17.67
CA LYS A 81 -0.66 5.62 18.13
C LYS A 81 -2.07 5.62 18.75
N THR A 82 -2.79 6.72 18.76
CA THR A 82 -4.13 6.82 19.39
C THR A 82 -5.11 5.77 18.82
N ILE A 83 -5.12 5.56 17.53
CA ILE A 83 -5.87 4.49 16.86
C ILE A 83 -4.90 3.76 15.94
N ASN A 84 -4.70 2.47 16.18
CA ASN A 84 -3.81 1.65 15.39
C ASN A 84 -4.57 0.57 14.63
N VAL A 85 -4.34 0.49 13.32
CA VAL A 85 -4.89 -0.55 12.45
C VAL A 85 -3.75 -1.28 11.76
N THR A 86 -3.65 -2.58 12.01
CA THR A 86 -2.66 -3.43 11.34
C THR A 86 -3.31 -4.08 10.12
N VAL A 87 -2.73 -3.84 8.95
CA VAL A 87 -3.18 -4.47 7.70
C VAL A 87 -2.41 -5.79 7.53
N PRO A 88 -3.11 -6.96 7.55
CA PRO A 88 -2.43 -8.23 7.39
C PRO A 88 -1.84 -8.38 5.99
N PRO A 89 -0.67 -9.03 5.83
CA PRO A 89 -0.11 -9.33 4.52
C PRO A 89 -0.99 -10.34 3.77
N LEU A 90 -0.83 -10.39 2.45
CA LEU A 90 -1.67 -11.23 1.58
C LEU A 90 -1.61 -12.72 1.96
N ARG A 91 -0.43 -13.22 2.38
CA ARG A 91 -0.25 -14.62 2.82
C ARG A 91 -1.13 -15.03 4.01
N ASP A 92 -1.57 -14.07 4.83
CA ASP A 92 -2.43 -14.32 6.00
C ASP A 92 -3.92 -14.22 5.66
N ARG A 93 -4.26 -13.86 4.40
CA ARG A 93 -5.64 -13.74 3.90
C ARG A 93 -5.83 -14.31 2.50
N LEU A 94 -5.26 -15.46 2.26
CA LEU A 94 -5.33 -16.15 0.95
C LEU A 94 -6.75 -16.51 0.51
N ASN A 95 -7.71 -16.51 1.43
CA ASN A 95 -9.13 -16.67 1.11
C ASN A 95 -9.66 -15.53 0.23
N ASP A 96 -9.08 -14.33 0.34
CA ASP A 96 -9.48 -13.16 -0.45
C ASP A 96 -8.83 -13.14 -1.84
N LEU A 97 -7.88 -14.06 -2.11
CA LEU A 97 -7.07 -14.05 -3.33
C LEU A 97 -7.92 -14.04 -4.60
N HIS A 98 -9.00 -14.86 -4.64
CA HIS A 98 -9.88 -14.95 -5.80
C HIS A 98 -10.58 -13.61 -6.11
N LEU A 99 -10.96 -12.84 -5.09
CA LEU A 99 -11.57 -11.51 -5.24
C LEU A 99 -10.60 -10.50 -5.86
N PHE A 100 -9.33 -10.54 -5.42
CA PHE A 100 -8.30 -9.70 -6.00
C PHE A 100 -8.01 -10.06 -7.45
N ILE A 101 -7.91 -11.37 -7.76
CA ILE A 101 -7.66 -11.87 -9.12
C ILE A 101 -8.77 -11.41 -10.07
N GLU A 102 -10.02 -11.60 -9.68
CA GLU A 102 -11.17 -11.19 -10.47
C GLU A 102 -11.17 -9.68 -10.70
N ARG A 103 -11.01 -8.90 -9.64
CA ARG A 103 -10.97 -7.44 -9.73
C ARG A 103 -9.85 -6.94 -10.65
N PHE A 104 -8.62 -7.40 -10.43
CA PHE A 104 -7.48 -6.96 -11.25
C PHE A 104 -7.59 -7.44 -12.68
N GLY A 105 -8.09 -8.66 -12.88
CA GLY A 105 -8.37 -9.20 -14.23
C GLY A 105 -9.37 -8.33 -14.98
N LEU A 106 -10.49 -8.00 -14.37
CA LEU A 106 -11.52 -7.14 -14.97
C LEU A 106 -11.01 -5.71 -15.22
N GLU A 107 -10.33 -5.09 -14.23
CA GLU A 107 -9.76 -3.75 -14.39
C GLU A 107 -8.77 -3.69 -15.56
N PHE A 108 -7.90 -4.70 -15.67
CA PHE A 108 -6.87 -4.75 -16.71
C PHE A 108 -7.47 -5.01 -18.10
N THR A 109 -8.38 -5.96 -18.22
CA THR A 109 -8.97 -6.35 -19.51
C THR A 109 -9.89 -5.26 -20.06
N ASN A 110 -10.67 -4.60 -19.20
CA ASN A 110 -11.48 -3.44 -19.61
C ASN A 110 -10.61 -2.28 -20.12
N LYS A 111 -9.47 -2.03 -19.50
CA LYS A 111 -8.55 -0.95 -19.90
C LYS A 111 -7.86 -1.25 -21.25
N ASN A 112 -7.60 -2.52 -21.53
CA ASN A 112 -6.81 -2.95 -22.70
C ASN A 112 -7.66 -3.59 -23.82
N ASN A 113 -8.99 -3.60 -23.71
CA ASN A 113 -9.91 -4.25 -24.65
C ASN A 113 -9.58 -5.74 -24.91
N ILE A 114 -9.25 -6.47 -23.83
CA ILE A 114 -8.96 -7.89 -23.85
C ILE A 114 -10.12 -8.64 -23.17
N ASN A 115 -10.48 -9.83 -23.66
CA ASN A 115 -11.47 -10.65 -22.98
C ASN A 115 -10.88 -11.29 -21.70
N PHE A 116 -11.61 -11.20 -20.58
CA PHE A 116 -11.27 -11.90 -19.36
C PHE A 116 -11.99 -13.24 -19.28
N ARG A 117 -11.25 -14.33 -19.49
CA ARG A 117 -11.79 -15.72 -19.43
C ARG A 117 -11.59 -16.37 -18.06
N GLY A 118 -11.02 -15.63 -17.09
CA GLY A 118 -10.82 -16.07 -15.72
C GLY A 118 -9.63 -17.03 -15.55
N PHE A 119 -9.56 -17.59 -14.36
CA PHE A 119 -8.55 -18.55 -13.92
C PHE A 119 -9.24 -19.89 -13.62
N THR A 120 -8.54 -21.01 -13.84
CA THR A 120 -9.00 -22.31 -13.37
C THR A 120 -8.84 -22.43 -11.86
N SER A 121 -9.57 -23.34 -11.21
CA SER A 121 -9.42 -23.63 -9.79
C SER A 121 -7.98 -24.03 -9.44
N ASP A 122 -7.34 -24.80 -10.29
CA ASP A 122 -5.95 -25.27 -10.08
C ASP A 122 -4.95 -24.11 -10.20
N ALA A 123 -5.17 -23.19 -11.13
CA ALA A 123 -4.39 -21.95 -11.22
C ALA A 123 -4.52 -21.08 -9.94
N ILE A 124 -5.73 -20.95 -9.39
CA ILE A 124 -5.94 -20.22 -8.13
C ILE A 124 -5.25 -20.96 -6.97
N ASN A 125 -5.33 -22.28 -6.94
CA ASN A 125 -4.66 -23.10 -5.91
C ASN A 125 -3.13 -22.99 -6.01
N ALA A 126 -2.57 -22.92 -7.21
CA ALA A 126 -1.14 -22.67 -7.42
C ALA A 126 -0.73 -21.29 -6.90
N LEU A 127 -1.52 -20.25 -7.17
CA LEU A 127 -1.29 -18.89 -6.65
C LEU A 127 -1.33 -18.84 -5.12
N LYS A 128 -2.16 -19.67 -4.46
CA LYS A 128 -2.22 -19.76 -2.98
C LYS A 128 -0.97 -20.38 -2.37
N LYS A 129 -0.20 -21.16 -3.11
CA LYS A 129 1.05 -21.78 -2.62
C LYS A 129 2.22 -20.79 -2.55
N TYR A 130 2.09 -19.60 -3.15
CA TYR A 130 3.14 -18.58 -3.17
C TYR A 130 3.00 -17.60 -1.98
N ASN A 131 4.12 -17.18 -1.42
CA ASN A 131 4.16 -16.37 -0.19
C ASN A 131 3.85 -14.88 -0.36
N TRP A 132 3.82 -14.39 -1.60
CA TRP A 132 3.50 -13.01 -1.94
C TRP A 132 4.30 -11.96 -1.15
N PRO A 133 5.65 -11.95 -1.22
CA PRO A 133 6.47 -10.97 -0.48
C PRO A 133 6.13 -9.53 -0.86
N GLY A 134 5.77 -9.26 -2.11
CA GLY A 134 5.29 -7.95 -2.59
C GLY A 134 3.79 -7.74 -2.40
N ASN A 135 3.10 -8.63 -1.67
CA ASN A 135 1.70 -8.52 -1.30
C ASN A 135 0.76 -8.30 -2.52
N VAL A 136 -0.27 -7.47 -2.33
CA VAL A 136 -1.30 -7.18 -3.34
C VAL A 136 -0.72 -6.52 -4.59
N ARG A 137 0.36 -5.73 -4.44
CA ARG A 137 1.03 -5.09 -5.59
C ARG A 137 1.70 -6.12 -6.50
N GLU A 138 2.37 -7.11 -5.92
CA GLU A 138 2.97 -8.22 -6.67
C GLU A 138 1.89 -9.10 -7.32
N LEU A 139 0.83 -9.42 -6.60
CA LEU A 139 -0.30 -10.18 -7.14
C LEU A 139 -0.91 -9.46 -8.35
N LYS A 140 -1.15 -8.15 -8.26
CA LYS A 140 -1.68 -7.36 -9.39
C LYS A 140 -0.78 -7.47 -10.62
N ASN A 141 0.52 -7.25 -10.45
CA ASN A 141 1.49 -7.36 -11.55
C ASN A 141 1.52 -8.78 -12.15
N CYS A 142 1.42 -9.81 -11.29
CA CYS A 142 1.38 -11.20 -11.72
C CYS A 142 0.13 -11.49 -12.58
N VAL A 143 -1.05 -11.06 -12.12
CA VAL A 143 -2.31 -11.21 -12.87
C VAL A 143 -2.23 -10.52 -14.23
N GLU A 144 -1.79 -9.26 -14.27
CA GLU A 144 -1.63 -8.49 -15.50
C GLU A 144 -0.67 -9.18 -16.48
N SER A 145 0.48 -9.66 -15.98
CA SER A 145 1.47 -10.39 -16.78
C SER A 145 0.89 -11.70 -17.36
N LEU A 146 0.19 -12.47 -16.54
CA LEU A 146 -0.45 -13.72 -16.98
C LEU A 146 -1.47 -13.46 -18.11
N LEU A 147 -2.26 -12.40 -18.00
CA LEU A 147 -3.25 -12.05 -19.03
C LEU A 147 -2.60 -11.60 -20.34
N VAL A 148 -1.51 -10.83 -20.26
CA VAL A 148 -0.77 -10.41 -21.47
C VAL A 148 -0.11 -11.59 -22.16
N MET A 149 0.63 -12.42 -21.38
CA MET A 149 1.38 -13.55 -21.95
C MET A 149 0.50 -14.62 -22.57
N ASN A 150 -0.73 -14.78 -22.06
CA ASN A 150 -1.68 -15.78 -22.56
C ASN A 150 -2.80 -15.16 -23.44
N LYS A 151 -2.60 -13.93 -23.93
CA LYS A 151 -3.50 -13.25 -24.87
C LYS A 151 -4.99 -13.25 -24.46
N GLY A 152 -5.24 -13.16 -23.14
CA GLY A 152 -6.61 -13.19 -22.60
C GLY A 152 -7.28 -14.56 -22.59
N GLU A 153 -6.57 -15.63 -22.87
CA GLU A 153 -7.08 -17.00 -22.68
C GLU A 153 -7.28 -17.31 -21.20
N ARG A 154 -8.03 -18.38 -20.92
CA ARG A 154 -8.23 -18.84 -19.53
C ARG A 154 -6.90 -19.28 -18.94
N ILE A 155 -6.55 -18.73 -17.76
CA ILE A 155 -5.30 -19.03 -17.09
C ILE A 155 -5.40 -20.40 -16.39
N ILE A 156 -4.47 -21.29 -16.72
CA ILE A 156 -4.33 -22.64 -16.14
C ILE A 156 -3.14 -22.71 -15.19
N GLU A 157 -3.02 -23.79 -14.43
CA GLU A 157 -1.95 -24.00 -13.43
C GLU A 157 -0.55 -23.84 -14.03
N ASP A 158 -0.27 -24.43 -15.18
CA ASP A 158 1.03 -24.36 -15.84
C ASP A 158 1.49 -22.92 -16.12
N HIS A 159 0.56 -22.03 -16.46
CA HIS A 159 0.88 -20.62 -16.69
C HIS A 159 1.38 -19.97 -15.39
N VAL A 160 0.75 -20.31 -14.25
CA VAL A 160 1.14 -19.78 -12.92
C VAL A 160 2.48 -20.34 -12.47
N ILE A 161 2.70 -21.65 -12.62
CA ILE A 161 3.96 -22.32 -12.26
C ILE A 161 5.13 -21.67 -13.01
N LYS A 162 5.00 -21.47 -14.32
CA LYS A 162 6.01 -20.83 -15.16
C LYS A 162 6.25 -19.36 -14.74
N GLN A 163 5.18 -18.60 -14.48
CA GLN A 163 5.27 -17.19 -14.12
C GLN A 163 5.97 -16.97 -12.78
N LEU A 164 5.61 -17.78 -11.77
CA LEU A 164 6.13 -17.66 -10.40
C LEU A 164 7.37 -18.53 -10.15
N LYS A 165 7.82 -19.32 -11.14
CA LYS A 165 8.91 -20.30 -11.00
C LYS A 165 8.71 -21.24 -9.81
N LEU A 166 7.46 -21.67 -9.63
CA LEU A 166 7.12 -22.63 -8.57
C LEU A 166 7.70 -24.00 -8.91
N PRO A 167 8.05 -24.83 -7.89
CA PRO A 167 8.40 -26.21 -8.13
C PRO A 167 7.21 -26.93 -8.78
N ASP A 168 7.51 -27.73 -9.80
CA ASP A 168 6.51 -28.55 -10.48
C ASP A 168 6.15 -29.74 -9.60
N TYR A 169 4.95 -29.74 -9.03
CA TYR A 169 4.43 -30.81 -8.18
C TYR A 169 3.69 -31.91 -8.99
N SER A 170 3.64 -31.80 -10.33
CA SER A 170 2.92 -32.75 -11.18
C SER A 170 3.68 -34.05 -11.47
N SER A 171 4.87 -34.25 -10.88
CA SER A 171 5.73 -35.41 -11.12
C SER A 171 5.78 -36.35 -9.90
N ASN A 172 4.61 -36.82 -9.44
CA ASN A 172 4.50 -38.00 -8.57
C ASN A 172 3.22 -38.78 -8.86
#